data_3c853d77801b20ee7961de0f0b1ac18f
#
_entry.id   3c853d77801b20ee7961de0f0b1ac18f
#
_cell.length_a   1.000
_cell.length_b   1.000
_cell.length_c   1.000
_cell.angle_alpha   90.00
_cell.angle_beta   90.00
_cell.angle_gamma   90.00
#
_symmetry.space_group_name_H-M   'P 1'
#
loop_
_entity.id
_entity.type
_entity.pdbx_description
1 polymer ?
#
loop_
_entity_poly.entity_id
_entity_poly.type
_entity_poly.pdbx_seq_one_letter_code
_entity_poly.pdbx_strand_id
1 'polypeptide(L)'
;MNKAHTHLDWLEAEAIHILRETAGQFERPALMFSGGKDSITLVHLALKAFRPGAVPFPLLHIDTGHNFVETLDFRDQLAEQTGMKLIVRYVEDSIRQGKVADPKGKSASRNALQSTTLLDAIEEFRFDACIGGARRDEEKARAKERVFSVRNEFGEWDPKRQRPELWSIYNGKIHPGENVRVFPISNWTELDVWHYIQRENIALPSLYFAHEREVVRRNGSWMAAEPCLNLDAQDKIVSKLIRFRTIGDIAPPP
;
A
#
# COMPACT_ATOMS: atom_id res chain seq x y z
N MET A 1 15.66 -28.23 21.72
CA MET A 1 14.56 -27.52 22.36
C MET A 1 13.62 -27.03 21.25
N ASN A 2 12.41 -27.56 21.15
CA ASN A 2 11.40 -27.00 20.23
C ASN A 2 11.02 -25.61 20.74
N LYS A 3 11.44 -24.58 20.02
CA LYS A 3 11.02 -23.21 20.31
C LYS A 3 9.53 -23.12 19.98
N ALA A 4 8.71 -22.84 20.97
CA ALA A 4 7.27 -22.63 20.72
C ALA A 4 7.11 -21.46 19.73
N HIS A 5 6.28 -21.65 18.69
CA HIS A 5 5.97 -20.59 17.76
C HIS A 5 5.26 -19.43 18.47
N THR A 6 5.72 -18.23 18.24
CA THR A 6 5.11 -17.01 18.75
C THR A 6 3.92 -16.60 17.88
N HIS A 7 3.08 -15.70 18.37
CA HIS A 7 1.99 -15.11 17.58
C HIS A 7 2.49 -14.54 16.25
N LEU A 8 3.60 -13.78 16.26
CA LEU A 8 4.19 -13.22 15.03
C LEU A 8 4.71 -14.30 14.06
N ASP A 9 5.16 -15.45 14.55
CA ASP A 9 5.60 -16.54 13.67
C ASP A 9 4.41 -17.16 12.92
N TRP A 10 3.24 -17.27 13.56
CA TRP A 10 2.01 -17.71 12.91
C TRP A 10 1.53 -16.71 11.86
N LEU A 11 1.51 -15.43 12.19
CA LEU A 11 1.14 -14.36 11.25
C LEU A 11 2.09 -14.30 10.05
N GLU A 12 3.40 -14.45 10.26
CA GLU A 12 4.39 -14.52 9.19
C GLU A 12 4.15 -15.73 8.29
N ALA A 13 3.96 -16.92 8.89
CA ALA A 13 3.74 -18.15 8.14
C ALA A 13 2.46 -18.07 7.27
N GLU A 14 1.37 -17.50 7.81
CA GLU A 14 0.13 -17.25 7.07
C GLU A 14 0.37 -16.29 5.89
N ALA A 15 1.03 -15.16 6.12
CA ALA A 15 1.31 -14.17 5.08
C ALA A 15 2.21 -14.76 3.97
N ILE A 16 3.23 -15.52 4.32
CA ILE A 16 4.10 -16.22 3.37
C ILE A 16 3.31 -17.26 2.55
N HIS A 17 2.41 -18.02 3.19
CA HIS A 17 1.53 -18.95 2.49
C HIS A 17 0.66 -18.21 1.46
N ILE A 18 -0.01 -17.13 1.86
CA ILE A 18 -0.86 -16.32 0.97
C ILE A 18 -0.07 -15.77 -0.22
N LEU A 19 1.16 -15.26 -0.01
CA LEU A 19 2.01 -14.77 -1.08
C LEU A 19 2.39 -15.86 -2.08
N ARG A 20 2.69 -17.07 -1.60
CA ARG A 20 3.01 -18.24 -2.45
C ARG A 20 1.78 -18.73 -3.21
N GLU A 21 0.61 -18.80 -2.56
CA GLU A 21 -0.65 -19.11 -3.22
C GLU A 21 -0.97 -18.10 -4.32
N THR A 22 -0.73 -16.81 -4.07
CA THR A 22 -0.91 -15.76 -5.09
C THR A 22 -0.01 -15.99 -6.30
N ALA A 23 1.27 -16.25 -6.08
CA ALA A 23 2.19 -16.51 -7.18
C ALA A 23 1.89 -17.81 -7.94
N GLY A 24 1.29 -18.80 -7.27
CA GLY A 24 0.93 -20.09 -7.89
C GLY A 24 -0.39 -20.07 -8.66
N GLN A 25 -1.32 -19.18 -8.29
CA GLN A 25 -2.68 -19.16 -8.85
C GLN A 25 -2.89 -18.06 -9.90
N PHE A 26 -2.02 -17.05 -9.96
CA PHE A 26 -2.16 -15.90 -10.85
C PHE A 26 -0.95 -15.80 -11.80
N GLU A 27 -1.21 -15.40 -13.05
CA GLU A 27 -0.17 -15.28 -14.08
C GLU A 27 0.60 -13.96 -13.95
N ARG A 28 -0.09 -12.90 -13.53
CA ARG A 28 0.44 -11.52 -13.53
C ARG A 28 0.08 -10.78 -12.24
N PRO A 29 0.52 -11.27 -11.09
CA PRO A 29 0.36 -10.54 -9.85
C PRO A 29 1.27 -9.33 -9.78
N ALA A 30 0.87 -8.30 -9.02
CA ALA A 30 1.70 -7.15 -8.67
C ALA A 30 1.55 -6.81 -7.19
N LEU A 31 2.63 -6.37 -6.52
CA LEU A 31 2.59 -5.87 -5.16
C LEU A 31 2.44 -4.35 -5.18
N MET A 32 1.30 -3.86 -4.67
CA MET A 32 1.05 -2.43 -4.53
C MET A 32 1.93 -1.85 -3.44
N PHE A 33 2.75 -0.87 -3.81
CA PHE A 33 3.73 -0.27 -2.92
C PHE A 33 3.44 1.23 -2.73
N SER A 34 3.02 1.62 -1.53
CA SER A 34 2.76 3.01 -1.16
C SER A 34 3.93 3.69 -0.43
N GLY A 35 5.00 2.96 -0.11
CA GLY A 35 6.07 3.42 0.77
C GLY A 35 5.71 3.41 2.26
N GLY A 36 4.46 3.09 2.62
CA GLY A 36 4.02 2.97 4.00
C GLY A 36 4.49 1.68 4.67
N LYS A 37 4.52 1.67 6.02
CA LYS A 37 4.99 0.56 6.84
C LYS A 37 4.40 -0.81 6.45
N ASP A 38 3.13 -0.83 6.07
CA ASP A 38 2.39 -2.06 5.72
C ASP A 38 2.89 -2.62 4.38
N SER A 39 3.07 -1.78 3.36
CA SER A 39 3.61 -2.19 2.07
C SER A 39 5.10 -2.57 2.14
N ILE A 40 5.88 -1.90 3.00
CA ILE A 40 7.28 -2.26 3.26
C ILE A 40 7.35 -3.64 3.94
N THR A 41 6.48 -3.90 4.93
CA THR A 41 6.36 -5.22 5.58
C THR A 41 6.01 -6.30 4.56
N LEU A 42 5.11 -6.03 3.61
CA LEU A 42 4.78 -6.96 2.54
C LEU A 42 5.97 -7.27 1.62
N VAL A 43 6.78 -6.27 1.27
CA VAL A 43 8.01 -6.51 0.48
C VAL A 43 8.95 -7.44 1.24
N HIS A 44 9.17 -7.20 2.54
CA HIS A 44 10.00 -8.06 3.37
C HIS A 44 9.46 -9.50 3.43
N LEU A 45 8.16 -9.66 3.64
CA LEU A 45 7.50 -10.97 3.63
C LEU A 45 7.62 -11.67 2.27
N ALA A 46 7.50 -10.94 1.15
CA ALA A 46 7.68 -11.47 -0.19
C ALA A 46 9.12 -11.96 -0.41
N LEU A 47 10.12 -11.18 0.00
CA LEU A 47 11.52 -11.61 -0.05
C LEU A 47 11.76 -12.90 0.75
N LYS A 48 11.14 -13.03 1.94
CA LYS A 48 11.22 -14.27 2.74
C LYS A 48 10.47 -15.44 2.06
N ALA A 49 9.31 -15.17 1.48
CA ALA A 49 8.47 -16.19 0.85
C ALA A 49 9.15 -16.89 -0.32
N PHE A 50 9.97 -16.17 -1.10
CA PHE A 50 10.56 -16.70 -2.32
C PHE A 50 12.07 -17.00 -2.23
N ARG A 51 12.69 -16.76 -1.08
CA ARG A 51 14.12 -17.08 -0.85
C ARG A 51 14.40 -18.57 -1.12
N PRO A 52 15.52 -18.93 -1.81
CA PRO A 52 16.59 -18.06 -2.32
C PRO A 52 16.32 -17.43 -3.69
N GLY A 53 15.17 -17.69 -4.31
CA GLY A 53 14.80 -17.13 -5.61
C GLY A 53 14.36 -15.68 -5.54
N ALA A 54 14.19 -15.05 -6.69
CA ALA A 54 13.64 -13.70 -6.82
C ALA A 54 12.12 -13.70 -6.59
N VAL A 55 11.57 -12.56 -6.13
CA VAL A 55 10.13 -12.36 -6.05
C VAL A 55 9.55 -12.34 -7.46
N PRO A 56 8.52 -13.16 -7.79
CA PRO A 56 8.06 -13.36 -9.16
C PRO A 56 7.12 -12.27 -9.68
N PHE A 57 6.91 -11.19 -8.96
CA PHE A 57 6.00 -10.11 -9.34
C PHE A 57 6.64 -8.73 -9.08
N PRO A 58 6.25 -7.69 -9.85
CA PRO A 58 6.77 -6.35 -9.70
C PRO A 58 6.16 -5.61 -8.51
N LEU A 59 6.84 -4.53 -8.09
CA LEU A 59 6.26 -3.46 -7.29
C LEU A 59 5.46 -2.53 -8.21
N LEU A 60 4.24 -2.17 -7.81
CA LEU A 60 3.41 -1.16 -8.49
C LEU A 60 3.20 0.02 -7.55
N HIS A 61 3.72 1.18 -7.92
CA HIS A 61 3.52 2.43 -7.20
C HIS A 61 2.64 3.38 -8.00
N ILE A 62 1.61 3.94 -7.35
CA ILE A 62 0.79 5.01 -7.92
C ILE A 62 1.25 6.32 -7.29
N ASP A 63 1.91 7.13 -8.09
CA ASP A 63 2.44 8.43 -7.70
C ASP A 63 1.34 9.49 -7.87
N THR A 64 0.95 10.12 -6.77
CA THR A 64 -0.07 11.18 -6.76
C THR A 64 0.50 12.55 -7.16
N GLY A 65 1.82 12.69 -7.20
CA GLY A 65 2.50 13.99 -7.25
C GLY A 65 2.47 14.75 -5.92
N HIS A 66 1.84 14.19 -4.89
CA HIS A 66 1.76 14.71 -3.52
C HIS A 66 2.45 13.78 -2.50
N ASN A 67 3.35 12.91 -2.96
CA ASN A 67 4.13 12.06 -2.09
C ASN A 67 5.31 12.83 -1.49
N PHE A 68 5.73 12.44 -0.28
CA PHE A 68 6.96 12.97 0.31
C PHE A 68 8.19 12.50 -0.48
N VAL A 69 9.16 13.38 -0.67
CA VAL A 69 10.43 13.06 -1.36
C VAL A 69 11.13 11.89 -0.66
N GLU A 70 11.14 11.87 0.68
CA GLU A 70 11.73 10.79 1.47
C GLU A 70 11.05 9.43 1.23
N THR A 71 9.76 9.43 0.90
CA THR A 71 9.03 8.20 0.54
C THR A 71 9.43 7.71 -0.85
N LEU A 72 9.59 8.64 -1.81
CA LEU A 72 10.00 8.32 -3.18
C LEU A 72 11.45 7.81 -3.21
N ASP A 73 12.36 8.48 -2.52
CA ASP A 73 13.76 8.08 -2.40
C ASP A 73 13.87 6.68 -1.76
N PHE A 74 13.11 6.43 -0.68
CA PHE A 74 13.08 5.12 -0.04
C PHE A 74 12.54 4.04 -0.98
N ARG A 75 11.49 4.32 -1.75
CA ARG A 75 10.92 3.42 -2.76
C ARG A 75 11.98 2.99 -3.76
N ASP A 76 12.71 3.96 -4.33
CA ASP A 76 13.69 3.71 -5.38
C ASP A 76 14.89 2.92 -4.84
N GLN A 77 15.38 3.29 -3.65
CA GLN A 77 16.43 2.54 -2.96
C GLN A 77 16.00 1.10 -2.62
N LEU A 78 14.78 0.90 -2.15
CA LEU A 78 14.26 -0.43 -1.83
C LEU A 78 14.16 -1.30 -3.09
N ALA A 79 13.67 -0.75 -4.20
CA ALA A 79 13.58 -1.46 -5.46
C ALA A 79 14.97 -1.88 -5.98
N GLU A 80 15.95 -0.98 -5.90
CA GLU A 80 17.34 -1.26 -6.28
C GLU A 80 17.96 -2.35 -5.39
N GLN A 81 17.85 -2.20 -4.06
CA GLN A 81 18.43 -3.15 -3.10
C GLN A 81 17.84 -4.56 -3.20
N THR A 82 16.56 -4.66 -3.51
CA THR A 82 15.85 -5.95 -3.62
C THR A 82 15.93 -6.56 -5.02
N GLY A 83 16.31 -5.79 -6.03
CA GLY A 83 16.28 -6.19 -7.44
C GLY A 83 14.85 -6.39 -7.98
N MET A 84 13.83 -5.96 -7.27
CA MET A 84 12.45 -6.07 -7.72
C MET A 84 12.16 -5.03 -8.81
N LYS A 85 11.48 -5.45 -9.89
CA LYS A 85 11.03 -4.52 -10.92
C LYS A 85 10.03 -3.52 -10.34
N LEU A 86 10.33 -2.23 -10.46
CA LEU A 86 9.43 -1.15 -10.07
C LEU A 86 8.66 -0.64 -11.29
N ILE A 87 7.34 -0.57 -11.17
CA ILE A 87 6.43 0.07 -12.12
C ILE A 87 5.81 1.26 -11.42
N VAL A 88 5.98 2.45 -11.99
CA VAL A 88 5.39 3.68 -11.48
C VAL A 88 4.31 4.17 -12.45
N ARG A 89 3.16 4.54 -11.91
CA ARG A 89 2.07 5.20 -12.65
C ARG A 89 1.72 6.50 -11.97
N TYR A 90 1.52 7.55 -12.77
CA TYR A 90 1.32 8.91 -12.30
C TYR A 90 -0.16 9.31 -12.41
N VAL A 91 -0.73 9.81 -11.34
CA VAL A 91 -2.07 10.42 -11.34
C VAL A 91 -2.11 11.61 -12.30
N GLU A 92 -1.02 12.33 -12.43
CA GLU A 92 -0.86 13.45 -13.37
C GLU A 92 -1.14 13.04 -14.83
N ASP A 93 -0.80 11.81 -15.22
CA ASP A 93 -1.09 11.31 -16.57
C ASP A 93 -2.58 11.08 -16.76
N SER A 94 -3.28 10.55 -15.75
CA SER A 94 -4.74 10.39 -15.77
C SER A 94 -5.46 11.75 -15.85
N ILE A 95 -4.93 12.78 -15.16
CA ILE A 95 -5.44 14.16 -15.24
C ILE A 95 -5.23 14.72 -16.66
N ARG A 96 -4.01 14.62 -17.21
CA ARG A 96 -3.71 15.09 -18.57
C ARG A 96 -4.55 14.43 -19.65
N GLN A 97 -4.90 13.16 -19.47
CA GLN A 97 -5.78 12.41 -20.36
C GLN A 97 -7.26 12.74 -20.17
N GLY A 98 -7.61 13.61 -19.22
CA GLY A 98 -9.00 14.00 -18.93
C GLY A 98 -9.84 12.88 -18.28
N LYS A 99 -9.24 11.81 -17.78
CA LYS A 99 -9.92 10.71 -17.11
C LYS A 99 -10.42 11.08 -15.71
N VAL A 100 -9.71 11.98 -15.06
CA VAL A 100 -10.04 12.52 -13.73
C VAL A 100 -9.77 14.03 -13.70
N ALA A 101 -10.55 14.74 -12.90
CA ALA A 101 -10.33 16.17 -12.67
C ALA A 101 -9.37 16.38 -11.49
N ASP A 102 -8.41 17.30 -11.63
CA ASP A 102 -7.54 17.66 -10.52
C ASP A 102 -8.35 18.40 -9.44
N PRO A 103 -8.36 17.93 -8.19
CA PRO A 103 -9.13 18.56 -7.12
C PRO A 103 -8.57 19.96 -6.83
N LYS A 104 -9.47 20.94 -6.67
CA LYS A 104 -9.11 22.34 -6.40
C LYS A 104 -9.33 22.66 -4.94
N GLY A 105 -8.44 23.49 -4.36
CA GLY A 105 -8.60 24.00 -2.99
C GLY A 105 -7.34 23.85 -2.14
N LYS A 106 -7.38 24.43 -0.93
CA LYS A 106 -6.24 24.49 -0.01
C LYS A 106 -5.82 23.15 0.62
N SER A 107 -6.68 22.14 0.55
CA SER A 107 -6.43 20.79 1.10
C SER A 107 -6.87 19.74 0.09
N ALA A 108 -6.70 20.02 -1.20
CA ALA A 108 -7.07 19.10 -2.26
C ALA A 108 -6.17 17.86 -2.21
N SER A 109 -6.76 16.71 -1.87
CA SER A 109 -6.07 15.42 -1.86
C SER A 109 -6.30 14.69 -3.18
N ARG A 110 -5.25 14.13 -3.75
CA ARG A 110 -5.29 13.27 -4.94
C ARG A 110 -5.50 11.79 -4.61
N ASN A 111 -5.69 11.44 -3.33
CA ASN A 111 -5.84 10.05 -2.89
C ASN A 111 -6.97 9.30 -3.62
N ALA A 112 -8.13 9.94 -3.80
CA ALA A 112 -9.25 9.33 -4.51
C ALA A 112 -8.93 9.03 -5.99
N LEU A 113 -8.05 9.81 -6.61
CA LEU A 113 -7.66 9.66 -8.01
C LEU A 113 -6.77 8.44 -8.26
N GLN A 114 -6.10 7.92 -7.22
CA GLN A 114 -5.28 6.71 -7.31
C GLN A 114 -6.07 5.51 -7.83
N SER A 115 -7.36 5.43 -7.52
CA SER A 115 -8.21 4.31 -7.94
C SER A 115 -8.30 4.20 -9.47
N THR A 116 -8.53 5.33 -10.17
CA THR A 116 -8.59 5.35 -11.64
C THR A 116 -7.25 4.99 -12.25
N THR A 117 -6.15 5.61 -11.76
CA THR A 117 -4.79 5.32 -12.24
C THR A 117 -4.40 3.86 -12.00
N LEU A 118 -4.86 3.27 -10.89
CA LEU A 118 -4.63 1.86 -10.60
C LEU A 118 -5.41 0.94 -11.54
N LEU A 119 -6.67 1.27 -11.87
CA LEU A 119 -7.46 0.50 -12.86
C LEU A 119 -6.80 0.56 -14.25
N ASP A 120 -6.34 1.75 -14.67
CA ASP A 120 -5.57 1.90 -15.91
C ASP A 120 -4.31 1.01 -15.92
N ALA A 121 -3.59 0.95 -14.81
CA ALA A 121 -2.41 0.09 -14.70
C ALA A 121 -2.76 -1.40 -14.74
N ILE A 122 -3.88 -1.80 -14.11
CA ILE A 122 -4.35 -3.18 -14.15
C ILE A 122 -4.68 -3.60 -15.58
N GLU A 123 -5.37 -2.74 -16.32
CA GLU A 123 -5.74 -3.00 -17.72
C GLU A 123 -4.49 -3.07 -18.61
N GLU A 124 -3.61 -2.08 -18.53
CA GLU A 124 -2.41 -1.98 -19.35
C GLU A 124 -1.45 -3.17 -19.17
N PHE A 125 -1.17 -3.53 -17.92
CA PHE A 125 -0.26 -4.64 -17.60
C PHE A 125 -0.99 -5.98 -17.49
N ARG A 126 -2.32 -5.98 -17.60
CA ARG A 126 -3.19 -7.15 -17.43
C ARG A 126 -2.94 -7.84 -16.09
N PHE A 127 -2.84 -7.07 -15.02
CA PHE A 127 -2.69 -7.65 -13.68
C PHE A 127 -3.96 -8.38 -13.28
N ASP A 128 -3.83 -9.65 -12.95
CA ASP A 128 -4.91 -10.52 -12.47
C ASP A 128 -5.02 -10.55 -10.95
N ALA A 129 -3.92 -10.20 -10.25
CA ALA A 129 -3.91 -10.03 -8.80
C ALA A 129 -3.11 -8.79 -8.37
N CYS A 130 -3.65 -8.03 -7.41
CA CYS A 130 -2.95 -6.89 -6.80
C CYS A 130 -2.84 -7.10 -5.29
N ILE A 131 -1.61 -7.35 -4.83
CA ILE A 131 -1.29 -7.62 -3.42
C ILE A 131 -1.20 -6.29 -2.68
N GLY A 132 -1.91 -6.14 -1.56
CA GLY A 132 -1.97 -4.90 -0.78
C GLY A 132 -1.87 -5.11 0.72
N GLY A 133 -1.45 -4.05 1.42
CA GLY A 133 -1.22 -4.04 2.87
C GLY A 133 -2.45 -3.74 3.72
N ALA A 134 -3.66 -3.85 3.19
CA ALA A 134 -4.87 -3.58 3.96
C ALA A 134 -5.09 -4.63 5.06
N ARG A 135 -5.52 -4.16 6.23
CA ARG A 135 -5.80 -4.98 7.41
C ARG A 135 -7.25 -4.79 7.86
N ARG A 136 -7.80 -5.82 8.48
CA ARG A 136 -9.18 -5.80 9.00
C ARG A 136 -9.37 -4.84 10.18
N ASP A 137 -8.31 -4.51 10.91
CA ASP A 137 -8.36 -3.59 12.04
C ASP A 137 -8.39 -2.11 11.64
N GLU A 138 -8.04 -1.77 10.39
CA GLU A 138 -7.99 -0.38 9.93
C GLU A 138 -9.38 0.25 9.76
N GLU A 139 -10.32 -0.54 9.23
CA GLU A 139 -11.65 -0.03 8.87
C GLU A 139 -12.71 -1.13 8.93
N LYS A 140 -13.91 -0.79 9.45
CA LYS A 140 -15.04 -1.74 9.57
C LYS A 140 -15.46 -2.37 8.23
N ALA A 141 -15.37 -1.63 7.14
CA ALA A 141 -15.68 -2.15 5.81
C ALA A 141 -14.73 -3.28 5.42
N ARG A 142 -13.44 -3.13 5.70
CA ARG A 142 -12.40 -4.12 5.43
C ARG A 142 -12.50 -5.38 6.29
N ALA A 143 -13.13 -5.29 7.46
CA ALA A 143 -13.34 -6.45 8.33
C ALA A 143 -14.15 -7.58 7.66
N LYS A 144 -14.94 -7.26 6.63
CA LYS A 144 -15.75 -8.23 5.86
C LYS A 144 -15.05 -8.69 4.58
N GLU A 145 -13.97 -8.04 4.17
CA GLU A 145 -13.23 -8.44 2.97
C GLU A 145 -12.52 -9.78 3.17
N ARG A 146 -12.49 -10.55 2.08
CA ARG A 146 -11.73 -11.79 2.03
C ARG A 146 -10.25 -11.50 1.83
N VAL A 147 -9.39 -12.47 2.14
CA VAL A 147 -7.97 -12.38 1.82
C VAL A 147 -7.78 -12.32 0.30
N PHE A 148 -8.51 -13.16 -0.45
CA PHE A 148 -8.66 -13.07 -1.91
C PHE A 148 -9.98 -12.38 -2.23
N SER A 149 -9.95 -11.05 -2.35
CA SER A 149 -11.12 -10.21 -2.58
C SER A 149 -11.32 -9.99 -4.08
N VAL A 150 -12.30 -10.69 -4.65
CA VAL A 150 -12.61 -10.61 -6.09
C VAL A 150 -13.23 -9.24 -6.41
N ARG A 151 -12.75 -8.64 -7.49
CA ARG A 151 -13.23 -7.37 -8.07
C ARG A 151 -13.82 -7.64 -9.44
N ASN A 152 -14.94 -6.98 -9.75
CA ASN A 152 -15.53 -7.02 -11.10
C ASN A 152 -14.69 -6.22 -12.10
N GLU A 153 -15.12 -6.18 -13.35
CA GLU A 153 -14.49 -5.42 -14.44
C GLU A 153 -14.35 -3.91 -14.17
N PHE A 154 -15.16 -3.35 -13.27
CA PHE A 154 -15.07 -1.94 -12.82
C PHE A 154 -14.18 -1.76 -11.57
N GLY A 155 -13.55 -2.82 -11.07
CA GLY A 155 -12.74 -2.80 -9.86
C GLY A 155 -13.55 -2.76 -8.56
N GLU A 156 -14.87 -2.95 -8.63
CA GLU A 156 -15.77 -2.89 -7.49
C GLU A 156 -15.82 -4.22 -6.71
N TRP A 157 -16.02 -4.10 -5.42
CA TRP A 157 -16.21 -5.24 -4.53
C TRP A 157 -17.68 -5.59 -4.37
N ASP A 158 -18.05 -6.82 -4.73
CA ASP A 158 -19.38 -7.37 -4.47
C ASP A 158 -19.29 -8.46 -3.38
N PRO A 159 -19.87 -8.22 -2.18
CA PRO A 159 -19.81 -9.19 -1.09
C PRO A 159 -20.51 -10.52 -1.41
N LYS A 160 -21.46 -10.54 -2.36
CA LYS A 160 -22.20 -11.73 -2.77
C LYS A 160 -21.39 -12.66 -3.68
N ARG A 161 -20.37 -12.12 -4.35
CA ARG A 161 -19.52 -12.86 -5.29
C ARG A 161 -18.22 -13.35 -4.69
N GLN A 162 -18.00 -13.11 -3.39
CA GLN A 162 -16.79 -13.56 -2.71
C GLN A 162 -16.84 -15.09 -2.46
N ARG A 163 -15.67 -15.70 -2.56
CA ARG A 163 -15.52 -17.14 -2.32
C ARG A 163 -15.25 -17.41 -0.84
N PRO A 164 -15.74 -18.54 -0.28
CA PRO A 164 -15.38 -18.92 1.09
C PRO A 164 -13.89 -19.29 1.17
N GLU A 165 -13.27 -18.95 2.30
CA GLU A 165 -11.85 -19.23 2.58
C GLU A 165 -11.73 -20.19 3.78
N LEU A 166 -12.45 -21.31 3.71
CA LEU A 166 -12.42 -22.32 4.76
C LEU A 166 -11.03 -22.97 4.79
N TRP A 167 -10.52 -23.19 6.00
CA TRP A 167 -9.22 -23.82 6.25
C TRP A 167 -8.03 -23.16 5.55
N SER A 168 -8.09 -21.84 5.34
CA SER A 168 -7.07 -21.09 4.62
C SER A 168 -6.80 -21.61 3.19
N ILE A 169 -7.84 -22.17 2.55
CA ILE A 169 -7.81 -22.51 1.13
C ILE A 169 -8.31 -21.34 0.32
N TYR A 170 -7.45 -20.83 -0.54
CA TYR A 170 -7.74 -19.66 -1.37
C TYR A 170 -8.07 -20.09 -2.80
N ASN A 171 -9.11 -19.50 -3.37
CA ASN A 171 -9.54 -19.79 -4.73
C ASN A 171 -9.36 -18.54 -5.61
N GLY A 172 -8.30 -18.53 -6.40
CA GLY A 172 -7.93 -17.47 -7.34
C GLY A 172 -8.63 -17.51 -8.69
N LYS A 173 -9.63 -18.41 -8.90
CA LYS A 173 -10.35 -18.45 -10.18
C LYS A 173 -11.06 -17.14 -10.44
N ILE A 174 -10.75 -16.49 -11.56
CA ILE A 174 -11.39 -15.27 -12.04
C ILE A 174 -12.01 -15.49 -13.42
N HIS A 175 -12.99 -14.65 -13.77
CA HIS A 175 -13.55 -14.56 -15.11
C HIS A 175 -12.85 -13.42 -15.90
N PRO A 176 -12.97 -13.40 -17.23
CA PRO A 176 -12.48 -12.27 -18.03
C PRO A 176 -12.99 -10.92 -17.51
N GLY A 177 -12.07 -9.97 -17.32
CA GLY A 177 -12.37 -8.64 -16.76
C GLY A 177 -12.31 -8.56 -15.23
N GLU A 178 -12.37 -9.68 -14.49
CA GLU A 178 -12.19 -9.70 -13.04
C GLU A 178 -10.70 -9.64 -12.67
N ASN A 179 -10.42 -9.13 -11.47
CA ASN A 179 -9.11 -9.22 -10.81
C ASN A 179 -9.30 -9.49 -9.31
N VAL A 180 -8.21 -9.84 -8.63
CA VAL A 180 -8.25 -10.11 -7.19
C VAL A 180 -7.38 -9.10 -6.44
N ARG A 181 -7.93 -8.53 -5.35
CA ARG A 181 -7.11 -7.87 -4.34
C ARG A 181 -6.72 -8.90 -3.31
N VAL A 182 -5.43 -9.01 -3.05
CA VAL A 182 -4.87 -9.99 -2.10
C VAL A 182 -4.33 -9.26 -0.89
N PHE A 183 -4.73 -9.70 0.31
CA PHE A 183 -4.37 -9.05 1.57
C PHE A 183 -3.63 -10.00 2.52
N PRO A 184 -2.31 -10.25 2.32
CA PRO A 184 -1.56 -11.23 3.09
C PRO A 184 -1.47 -10.92 4.59
N ILE A 185 -1.55 -9.64 4.96
CA ILE A 185 -1.52 -9.19 6.36
C ILE A 185 -2.90 -8.79 6.89
N SER A 186 -3.97 -9.31 6.27
CA SER A 186 -5.36 -9.00 6.64
C SER A 186 -5.67 -9.23 8.12
N ASN A 187 -5.10 -10.27 8.72
CA ASN A 187 -5.31 -10.66 10.11
C ASN A 187 -4.36 -9.96 11.11
N TRP A 188 -3.43 -9.15 10.63
CA TRP A 188 -2.49 -8.42 11.48
C TRP A 188 -3.14 -7.17 12.06
N THR A 189 -2.80 -6.83 13.31
CA THR A 189 -3.08 -5.51 13.88
C THR A 189 -1.97 -4.52 13.52
N GLU A 190 -2.24 -3.21 13.69
CA GLU A 190 -1.18 -2.20 13.53
C GLU A 190 0.01 -2.48 14.47
N LEU A 191 -0.28 -2.96 15.67
CA LEU A 191 0.76 -3.30 16.65
C LEU A 191 1.59 -4.49 16.20
N ASP A 192 0.98 -5.52 15.59
CA ASP A 192 1.71 -6.66 15.03
C ASP A 192 2.69 -6.22 13.94
N VAL A 193 2.27 -5.29 13.07
CA VAL A 193 3.15 -4.73 12.04
C VAL A 193 4.36 -4.04 12.67
N TRP A 194 4.16 -3.20 13.70
CA TRP A 194 5.25 -2.53 14.39
C TRP A 194 6.19 -3.49 15.12
N HIS A 195 5.66 -4.50 15.81
CA HIS A 195 6.47 -5.53 16.47
C HIS A 195 7.25 -6.35 15.46
N TYR A 196 6.65 -6.64 14.30
CA TYR A 196 7.32 -7.37 13.23
C TYR A 196 8.47 -6.56 12.63
N ILE A 197 8.23 -5.29 12.33
CA ILE A 197 9.26 -4.35 11.85
C ILE A 197 10.44 -4.29 12.83
N GLN A 198 10.16 -4.20 14.12
CA GLN A 198 11.19 -4.20 15.17
C GLN A 198 11.94 -5.54 15.22
N ARG A 199 11.22 -6.66 15.20
CA ARG A 199 11.80 -8.01 15.28
C ARG A 199 12.73 -8.30 14.10
N GLU A 200 12.31 -7.94 12.90
CA GLU A 200 13.05 -8.21 11.67
C GLU A 200 14.04 -7.08 11.30
N ASN A 201 14.10 -6.02 12.11
CA ASN A 201 14.92 -4.83 11.85
C ASN A 201 14.68 -4.25 10.44
N ILE A 202 13.41 -4.10 10.08
CA ILE A 202 13.01 -3.59 8.76
C ILE A 202 13.25 -2.08 8.70
N ALA A 203 13.99 -1.62 7.69
CA ALA A 203 14.21 -0.20 7.45
C ALA A 203 12.88 0.50 7.07
N LEU A 204 12.72 1.73 7.55
CA LEU A 204 11.57 2.58 7.27
C LEU A 204 12.02 3.97 6.82
N PRO A 205 11.19 4.71 6.06
CA PRO A 205 11.43 6.13 5.78
C PRO A 205 11.61 6.95 7.06
N SER A 206 12.49 7.95 7.02
CA SER A 206 12.78 8.83 8.16
C SER A 206 11.55 9.53 8.73
N LEU A 207 10.51 9.70 7.94
CA LEU A 207 9.22 10.32 8.31
C LEU A 207 8.51 9.64 9.50
N TYR A 208 8.76 8.35 9.74
CA TYR A 208 8.20 7.63 10.89
C TYR A 208 8.88 7.96 12.21
N PHE A 209 10.05 8.58 12.16
CA PHE A 209 10.84 8.96 13.34
C PHE A 209 10.71 10.46 13.61
N ALA A 210 11.00 10.87 14.85
CA ALA A 210 10.96 12.28 15.21
C ALA A 210 12.02 13.08 14.46
N HIS A 211 11.60 14.13 13.75
CA HIS A 211 12.48 15.04 13.01
C HIS A 211 11.91 16.46 13.03
N GLU A 212 12.76 17.45 12.87
CA GLU A 212 12.32 18.83 12.68
C GLU A 212 11.81 19.03 11.26
N ARG A 213 10.60 19.66 11.15
CA ARG A 213 9.98 19.98 9.87
C ARG A 213 9.18 21.27 9.94
N GLU A 214 9.17 22.00 8.87
CA GLU A 214 8.24 23.12 8.68
C GLU A 214 6.82 22.58 8.50
N VAL A 215 5.91 23.12 9.31
CA VAL A 215 4.52 22.70 9.34
C VAL A 215 3.58 23.87 9.38
N VAL A 216 2.38 23.67 8.88
CA VAL A 216 1.25 24.58 8.94
C VAL A 216 0.09 23.92 9.69
N ARG A 217 -0.68 24.72 10.42
CA ARG A 217 -1.85 24.21 11.14
C ARG A 217 -3.11 24.42 10.30
N ARG A 218 -3.77 23.33 9.90
CA ARG A 218 -5.05 23.36 9.18
C ARG A 218 -6.03 22.37 9.81
N ASN A 219 -7.30 22.76 9.96
CA ASN A 219 -8.36 21.92 10.52
C ASN A 219 -7.98 21.25 11.85
N GLY A 220 -7.23 21.96 12.70
CA GLY A 220 -6.77 21.44 13.99
C GLY A 220 -5.54 20.52 13.93
N SER A 221 -5.10 20.09 12.78
CA SER A 221 -3.95 19.19 12.56
C SER A 221 -2.72 19.92 12.05
N TRP A 222 -1.53 19.40 12.35
CA TRP A 222 -0.26 19.85 11.78
C TRP A 222 0.00 19.07 10.49
N MET A 223 0.28 19.80 9.40
CA MET A 223 0.60 19.26 8.09
C MET A 223 1.97 19.78 7.66
N ALA A 224 2.73 18.99 6.90
CA ALA A 224 3.98 19.46 6.32
C ALA A 224 3.73 20.67 5.41
N ALA A 225 4.55 21.71 5.52
CA ALA A 225 4.44 22.93 4.71
C ALA A 225 5.03 22.68 3.31
N GLU A 226 4.35 21.87 2.50
CA GLU A 226 4.79 21.48 1.17
C GLU A 226 4.04 22.25 0.07
N PRO A 227 4.65 22.48 -1.11
CA PRO A 227 4.06 23.26 -2.19
C PRO A 227 2.68 22.77 -2.65
N CYS A 228 2.43 21.48 -2.60
CA CYS A 228 1.15 20.88 -2.99
C CYS A 228 -0.03 21.29 -2.11
N LEU A 229 0.22 21.85 -0.92
CA LEU A 229 -0.83 22.36 -0.02
C LEU A 229 -1.38 23.74 -0.42
N ASN A 230 -0.92 24.36 -1.50
CA ASN A 230 -1.35 25.70 -1.91
C ASN A 230 -1.34 26.69 -0.72
N LEU A 231 -0.15 26.87 -0.12
CA LEU A 231 0.07 27.77 1.01
C LEU A 231 -0.23 29.23 0.61
N ASP A 232 -0.84 29.99 1.50
CA ASP A 232 -1.11 31.40 1.32
C ASP A 232 -0.45 32.28 2.42
N ALA A 233 -0.56 33.61 2.27
CA ALA A 233 0.05 34.56 3.19
C ALA A 233 -0.53 34.52 4.63
N GLN A 234 -1.67 33.83 4.84
CA GLN A 234 -2.29 33.70 6.16
C GLN A 234 -1.81 32.41 6.87
N ASP A 235 -1.22 31.48 6.12
CA ASP A 235 -0.68 30.23 6.68
C ASP A 235 0.58 30.53 7.51
N LYS A 236 0.52 30.31 8.80
CA LYS A 236 1.69 30.49 9.68
C LYS A 236 2.55 29.24 9.68
N ILE A 237 3.67 29.30 8.97
CA ILE A 237 4.67 28.22 8.94
C ILE A 237 5.51 28.29 10.22
N VAL A 238 5.69 27.16 10.88
CA VAL A 238 6.53 27.02 12.08
C VAL A 238 7.35 25.73 12.00
N SER A 239 8.59 25.75 12.51
CA SER A 239 9.38 24.51 12.67
C SER A 239 8.93 23.77 13.94
N LYS A 240 8.72 22.46 13.81
CA LYS A 240 8.34 21.59 14.93
C LYS A 240 9.02 20.23 14.83
N LEU A 241 9.31 19.66 15.99
CA LEU A 241 9.68 18.25 16.10
C LEU A 241 8.40 17.40 15.94
N ILE A 242 8.28 16.68 14.83
CA ILE A 242 7.12 15.86 14.49
C ILE A 242 7.55 14.48 13.99
N ARG A 243 6.59 13.58 13.88
CA ARG A 243 6.66 12.34 13.11
C ARG A 243 5.32 12.10 12.41
N PHE A 244 5.33 11.37 11.32
CA PHE A 244 4.10 11.00 10.62
C PHE A 244 3.67 9.59 11.04
N ARG A 245 2.37 9.38 11.22
CA ARG A 245 1.78 8.06 11.45
C ARG A 245 1.55 7.32 10.13
N THR A 246 1.17 8.07 9.10
CA THR A 246 0.95 7.62 7.72
C THR A 246 1.71 8.53 6.78
N ILE A 247 2.29 7.99 5.71
CA ILE A 247 3.18 8.72 4.80
C ILE A 247 2.79 8.54 3.32
N GLY A 248 1.54 8.18 3.04
CA GLY A 248 1.08 7.97 1.66
C GLY A 248 0.99 9.25 0.87
N ASP A 249 0.18 10.21 1.33
CA ASP A 249 -0.03 11.51 0.67
C ASP A 249 0.17 12.63 1.69
N ILE A 250 0.79 13.74 1.25
CA ILE A 250 1.03 14.94 2.07
C ILE A 250 -0.28 15.60 2.48
N ALA A 251 -1.26 15.61 1.58
CA ALA A 251 -2.61 16.09 1.85
C ALA A 251 -3.52 14.91 2.24
N PRO A 252 -3.78 14.68 3.55
CA PRO A 252 -4.73 13.65 3.96
C PRO A 252 -6.13 13.97 3.42
N PRO A 253 -6.98 12.97 3.21
CA PRO A 253 -8.38 13.20 2.88
C PRO A 253 -9.06 14.03 3.97
N PRO A 254 -10.05 14.85 3.60
CA PRO A 254 -10.79 15.71 4.52
C PRO A 254 -11.54 14.93 5.59
#